data_581551b9467640f26e18e4d5c1337e82
#
_entry.id   581551b9467640f26e18e4d5c1337e82
#
_cell.length_a   1.000
_cell.length_b   1.000
_cell.length_c   1.000
_cell.angle_alpha   90.00
_cell.angle_beta   90.00
_cell.angle_gamma   90.00
#
_symmetry.space_group_name_H-M   'P 1'
#
loop_
_entity.id
_entity.type
_entity.pdbx_description
1 polymer ?
#
loop_
_entity_poly.entity_id
_entity_poly.type
_entity_poly.pdbx_seq_one_letter_code
_entity_poly.pdbx_strand_id
1 'polypeptide(L)'
;MSSPVAGPAAYIIPEVKLGPGNGCPNSMARVDSSCVDKYEASLVQIDETGKESPFSPYEAPNGHNVRAVSREGVVPQAHISMVEAKRACNASGKRLCRAPEWKTACKGPEATRYPYGDNRVPGACVDTNRTSPMATLHQGEHSAQTMNDPLANQQENTLAPTGSAAACTNGYGVHDMVGNVHEWTDDGSFRGGYYLDTSENGEGCEYRTTAHAPAYYDYSTGFRCCADPGSLGEDVDES
;
A
#
# COMPACT_ATOMS: atom_id res chain seq x y z
N MET A 1 -12.08 24.02 -43.08
CA MET A 1 -12.22 24.58 -41.72
C MET A 1 -12.07 23.41 -40.77
N SER A 2 -10.88 23.29 -40.18
CA SER A 2 -10.59 22.16 -39.22
C SER A 2 -11.01 22.59 -37.84
N SER A 3 -11.94 21.85 -37.23
CA SER A 3 -12.31 22.05 -35.83
C SER A 3 -11.15 21.73 -34.92
N PRO A 4 -10.89 22.48 -33.83
CA PRO A 4 -9.86 22.16 -32.88
C PRO A 4 -10.24 20.87 -32.14
N VAL A 5 -9.29 19.93 -32.08
CA VAL A 5 -9.37 18.74 -31.23
C VAL A 5 -9.26 19.21 -29.79
N ALA A 6 -10.29 19.00 -28.97
CA ALA A 6 -10.24 19.27 -27.55
C ALA A 6 -9.18 18.36 -26.92
N GLY A 7 -8.21 18.95 -26.25
CA GLY A 7 -7.23 18.23 -25.45
C GLY A 7 -7.93 17.50 -24.29
N PRO A 8 -7.31 16.45 -23.72
CA PRO A 8 -7.88 15.73 -22.60
C PRO A 8 -8.16 16.70 -21.44
N ALA A 9 -9.37 16.62 -20.87
CA ALA A 9 -9.75 17.41 -19.72
C ALA A 9 -8.72 17.17 -18.57
N ALA A 10 -8.23 18.26 -17.99
CA ALA A 10 -7.34 18.14 -16.84
C ALA A 10 -8.07 17.43 -15.70
N TYR A 11 -7.55 16.27 -15.29
CA TYR A 11 -8.04 15.57 -14.11
C TYR A 11 -7.83 16.45 -12.89
N ILE A 12 -8.90 16.80 -12.20
CA ILE A 12 -8.86 17.53 -10.93
C ILE A 12 -8.65 16.49 -9.83
N ILE A 13 -7.48 16.53 -9.17
CA ILE A 13 -7.22 15.72 -7.98
C ILE A 13 -8.25 16.11 -6.92
N PRO A 14 -9.03 15.16 -6.35
CA PRO A 14 -10.00 15.48 -5.31
C PRO A 14 -9.34 16.18 -4.13
N GLU A 15 -10.00 17.17 -3.55
CA GLU A 15 -9.52 17.88 -2.37
C GLU A 15 -9.19 16.92 -1.22
N VAL A 16 -8.02 17.10 -0.62
CA VAL A 16 -7.48 16.27 0.44
C VAL A 16 -7.68 16.97 1.78
N LYS A 17 -8.46 16.41 2.71
CA LYS A 17 -8.65 16.98 4.05
C LYS A 17 -7.39 16.87 4.89
N LEU A 18 -6.80 17.98 5.28
CA LEU A 18 -5.67 18.01 6.22
C LEU A 18 -6.14 17.72 7.65
N GLY A 19 -5.36 16.91 8.36
CA GLY A 19 -5.55 16.75 9.79
C GLY A 19 -5.21 18.05 10.56
N PRO A 20 -5.84 18.31 11.69
CA PRO A 20 -5.64 19.56 12.43
C PRO A 20 -4.15 19.72 12.84
N GLY A 21 -3.47 20.70 12.24
CA GLY A 21 -2.19 21.24 12.71
C GLY A 21 -0.90 20.49 12.40
N ASN A 22 -0.93 19.33 11.69
CA ASN A 22 0.28 18.55 11.43
C ASN A 22 0.79 18.59 9.97
N GLY A 23 0.10 19.29 9.07
CA GLY A 23 0.47 19.43 7.65
C GLY A 23 0.31 18.15 6.81
N CYS A 24 -0.38 17.11 7.33
CA CYS A 24 -0.67 15.88 6.63
C CYS A 24 -2.17 15.68 6.45
N PRO A 25 -2.63 15.07 5.33
CA PRO A 25 -4.04 14.68 5.16
C PRO A 25 -4.55 13.76 6.26
N ASN A 26 -5.86 13.74 6.50
CA ASN A 26 -6.48 12.87 7.50
C ASN A 26 -6.23 11.36 7.24
N SER A 27 -6.05 10.96 5.98
CA SER A 27 -5.70 9.59 5.58
C SER A 27 -4.24 9.22 5.83
N MET A 28 -3.42 10.18 6.24
CA MET A 28 -1.99 10.01 6.48
C MET A 28 -1.63 10.31 7.93
N ALA A 29 -0.56 9.67 8.41
CA ALA A 29 0.05 9.96 9.69
C ALA A 29 1.27 10.88 9.51
N ARG A 30 1.49 11.81 10.43
CA ARG A 30 2.76 12.53 10.51
C ARG A 30 3.82 11.63 11.13
N VAL A 31 4.87 11.34 10.38
CA VAL A 31 6.03 10.57 10.81
C VAL A 31 7.26 11.44 10.60
N ASP A 32 7.79 11.99 11.65
CA ASP A 32 8.90 12.96 11.65
C ASP A 32 8.68 14.09 10.62
N SER A 33 9.45 14.10 9.54
CA SER A 33 9.38 15.10 8.45
C SER A 33 8.51 14.68 7.27
N SER A 34 7.77 13.56 7.36
CA SER A 34 6.99 12.99 6.26
C SER A 34 5.53 12.74 6.66
N CYS A 35 4.65 12.70 5.67
CA CYS A 35 3.32 12.11 5.77
C CYS A 35 3.36 10.71 5.19
N VAL A 36 2.82 9.73 5.92
CA VAL A 36 2.77 8.32 5.52
C VAL A 36 1.32 7.86 5.54
N ASP A 37 0.84 7.20 4.48
CA ASP A 37 -0.50 6.63 4.46
C ASP A 37 -0.73 5.73 5.68
N LYS A 38 -1.85 5.91 6.38
CA LYS A 38 -2.16 5.14 7.60
C LYS A 38 -2.33 3.67 7.33
N TYR A 39 -2.88 3.33 6.16
CA TYR A 39 -3.19 1.97 5.71
C TYR A 39 -2.45 1.67 4.42
N GLU A 40 -2.26 0.38 4.14
CA GLU A 40 -1.82 -0.11 2.83
C GLU A 40 -2.72 0.46 1.73
N ALA A 41 -2.16 0.73 0.56
CA ALA A 41 -2.91 1.35 -0.52
C ALA A 41 -3.92 0.39 -1.16
N SER A 42 -5.10 0.89 -1.47
CA SER A 42 -6.02 0.34 -2.46
C SER A 42 -6.08 1.26 -3.67
N LEU A 43 -6.65 0.81 -4.78
CA LEU A 43 -6.76 1.59 -5.99
C LEU A 43 -8.21 1.98 -6.31
N VAL A 44 -8.36 3.15 -6.90
CA VAL A 44 -9.57 3.55 -7.62
C VAL A 44 -9.22 3.77 -9.08
N GLN A 45 -10.08 3.27 -9.97
CA GLN A 45 -10.00 3.50 -11.40
C GLN A 45 -10.75 4.77 -11.75
N ILE A 46 -10.21 5.54 -12.69
CA ILE A 46 -10.76 6.80 -13.18
C ILE A 46 -11.16 6.58 -14.64
N ASP A 47 -12.44 6.73 -14.97
CA ASP A 47 -12.93 6.62 -16.33
C ASP A 47 -12.67 7.90 -17.16
N GLU A 48 -13.05 7.87 -18.43
CA GLU A 48 -12.86 8.99 -19.37
C GLU A 48 -13.62 10.26 -18.97
N THR A 49 -14.63 10.14 -18.09
CA THR A 49 -15.41 11.27 -17.56
C THR A 49 -14.82 11.83 -16.26
N GLY A 50 -13.78 11.20 -15.71
CA GLY A 50 -13.21 11.53 -14.43
C GLY A 50 -13.92 10.90 -13.23
N LYS A 51 -14.91 10.01 -13.47
CA LYS A 51 -15.61 9.31 -12.39
C LYS A 51 -14.76 8.19 -11.84
N GLU A 52 -14.70 8.11 -10.52
CA GLU A 52 -13.98 7.09 -9.79
C GLU A 52 -14.85 5.89 -9.43
N SER A 53 -14.25 4.70 -9.50
CA SER A 53 -14.81 3.45 -9.02
C SER A 53 -13.69 2.59 -8.40
N PRO A 54 -14.00 1.67 -7.45
CA PRO A 54 -13.00 0.76 -6.93
C PRO A 54 -12.36 -0.07 -8.04
N PHE A 55 -11.03 -0.21 -8.00
CA PHE A 55 -10.31 -1.17 -8.82
C PHE A 55 -10.18 -2.50 -8.07
N SER A 56 -10.11 -3.62 -8.79
CA SER A 56 -9.97 -4.95 -8.19
C SER A 56 -8.62 -5.08 -7.47
N PRO A 57 -8.58 -5.43 -6.16
CA PRO A 57 -7.32 -5.62 -5.45
C PRO A 57 -6.60 -6.92 -5.86
N TYR A 58 -7.24 -7.76 -6.66
CA TYR A 58 -6.77 -9.08 -7.07
C TYR A 58 -6.18 -9.10 -8.49
N GLU A 59 -6.10 -7.95 -9.14
CA GLU A 59 -5.62 -7.81 -10.51
C GLU A 59 -4.54 -6.76 -10.60
N ALA A 60 -3.56 -6.98 -11.50
CA ALA A 60 -2.56 -5.96 -11.79
C ALA A 60 -3.17 -4.79 -12.58
N PRO A 61 -2.86 -3.54 -12.24
CA PRO A 61 -3.45 -2.38 -12.91
C PRO A 61 -3.06 -2.23 -14.39
N ASN A 62 -1.92 -2.77 -14.83
CA ASN A 62 -1.50 -2.95 -16.24
C ASN A 62 -1.93 -1.82 -17.21
N GLY A 63 -1.62 -0.56 -16.88
CA GLY A 63 -1.94 0.58 -17.73
C GLY A 63 -3.34 1.16 -17.54
N HIS A 64 -4.18 0.61 -16.66
CA HIS A 64 -5.41 1.28 -16.23
C HIS A 64 -5.11 2.66 -15.63
N ASN A 65 -6.00 3.61 -15.85
CA ASN A 65 -5.91 4.92 -15.22
C ASN A 65 -6.40 4.80 -13.76
N VAL A 66 -5.45 4.63 -12.84
CA VAL A 66 -5.72 4.41 -11.42
C VAL A 66 -4.96 5.39 -10.55
N ARG A 67 -5.50 5.68 -9.37
CA ARG A 67 -4.79 6.37 -8.30
C ARG A 67 -4.88 5.62 -6.97
N ALA A 68 -3.90 5.82 -6.11
CA ALA A 68 -3.83 5.22 -4.79
C ALA A 68 -4.72 5.94 -3.77
N VAL A 69 -5.39 5.18 -2.92
CA VAL A 69 -6.14 5.68 -1.76
C VAL A 69 -5.76 4.87 -0.51
N SER A 70 -5.67 5.54 0.64
CA SER A 70 -5.47 4.91 1.95
C SER A 70 -6.78 4.93 2.71
N ARG A 71 -7.37 3.76 2.95
CA ARG A 71 -8.68 3.61 3.61
C ARG A 71 -8.65 2.43 4.57
N GLU A 72 -9.34 2.58 5.69
CA GLU A 72 -9.58 1.49 6.63
C GLU A 72 -10.65 0.54 6.10
N GLY A 73 -10.52 -0.74 6.44
CA GLY A 73 -11.55 -1.76 6.20
C GLY A 73 -11.70 -2.21 4.76
N VAL A 74 -10.74 -1.91 3.88
CA VAL A 74 -10.73 -2.37 2.49
C VAL A 74 -9.59 -3.36 2.25
N VAL A 75 -9.77 -4.30 1.32
CA VAL A 75 -8.68 -5.19 0.90
C VAL A 75 -7.61 -4.35 0.19
N PRO A 76 -6.33 -4.43 0.61
CA PRO A 76 -5.27 -3.67 -0.03
C PRO A 76 -5.00 -4.19 -1.45
N GLN A 77 -4.46 -3.31 -2.29
CA GLN A 77 -4.03 -3.70 -3.63
C GLN A 77 -2.88 -4.72 -3.55
N ALA A 78 -3.11 -5.91 -4.11
CA ALA A 78 -2.06 -6.87 -4.43
C ALA A 78 -1.73 -6.84 -5.94
N HIS A 79 -0.88 -7.76 -6.40
CA HIS A 79 -0.50 -7.89 -7.82
C HIS A 79 -0.01 -6.57 -8.45
N ILE A 80 0.74 -5.78 -7.71
CA ILE A 80 1.23 -4.48 -8.19
C ILE A 80 2.75 -4.40 -8.20
N SER A 81 3.31 -3.95 -9.32
CA SER A 81 4.74 -3.67 -9.44
C SER A 81 5.12 -2.33 -8.81
N MET A 82 6.40 -2.15 -8.47
CA MET A 82 6.90 -0.85 -8.00
C MET A 82 6.62 0.28 -9.00
N VAL A 83 6.73 -0.03 -10.31
CA VAL A 83 6.48 0.95 -11.38
C VAL A 83 5.04 1.45 -11.33
N GLU A 84 4.08 0.52 -11.22
CA GLU A 84 2.66 0.85 -11.14
C GLU A 84 2.28 1.50 -9.79
N ALA A 85 2.87 1.03 -8.69
CA ALA A 85 2.70 1.62 -7.37
C ALA A 85 3.14 3.09 -7.33
N LYS A 86 4.32 3.38 -7.91
CA LYS A 86 4.83 4.75 -8.04
C LYS A 86 3.91 5.62 -8.89
N ARG A 87 3.39 5.07 -10.00
CA ARG A 87 2.43 5.77 -10.87
C ARG A 87 1.13 6.08 -10.11
N ALA A 88 0.58 5.11 -9.39
CA ALA A 88 -0.65 5.27 -8.62
C ALA A 88 -0.52 6.28 -7.47
N CYS A 89 0.62 6.30 -6.77
CA CYS A 89 0.91 7.33 -5.76
C CYS A 89 0.98 8.72 -6.40
N ASN A 90 1.71 8.86 -7.52
CA ASN A 90 1.85 10.14 -8.23
C ASN A 90 0.49 10.67 -8.71
N ALA A 91 -0.39 9.79 -9.19
CA ALA A 91 -1.75 10.15 -9.59
C ALA A 91 -2.63 10.66 -8.43
N SER A 92 -2.21 10.44 -7.18
CA SER A 92 -2.85 10.99 -5.97
C SER A 92 -2.13 12.21 -5.41
N GLY A 93 -1.20 12.82 -6.16
CA GLY A 93 -0.35 13.91 -5.66
C GLY A 93 0.69 13.47 -4.63
N LYS A 94 0.79 12.17 -4.35
CA LYS A 94 1.71 11.55 -3.41
C LYS A 94 2.93 10.97 -4.14
N ARG A 95 3.79 10.28 -3.44
CA ARG A 95 4.92 9.51 -3.97
C ARG A 95 4.99 8.15 -3.28
N LEU A 96 5.68 7.19 -3.89
CA LEU A 96 6.04 5.96 -3.19
C LEU A 96 6.93 6.31 -1.97
N CYS A 97 6.76 5.61 -0.87
CA CYS A 97 7.54 5.88 0.35
C CYS A 97 9.03 5.61 0.11
N ARG A 98 9.88 6.50 0.61
CA ARG A 98 11.32 6.24 0.71
C ARG A 98 11.57 5.17 1.77
N ALA A 99 12.56 4.32 1.54
CA ALA A 99 12.88 3.24 2.46
C ALA A 99 13.12 3.67 3.92
N PRO A 100 13.82 4.78 4.22
CA PRO A 100 13.97 5.27 5.59
C PRO A 100 12.64 5.72 6.23
N GLU A 101 11.78 6.43 5.47
CA GLU A 101 10.47 6.88 5.95
C GLU A 101 9.57 5.69 6.31
N TRP A 102 9.52 4.70 5.41
CA TRP A 102 8.80 3.46 5.64
C TRP A 102 9.26 2.78 6.93
N LYS A 103 10.60 2.64 7.10
CA LYS A 103 11.19 2.00 8.28
C LYS A 103 10.88 2.76 9.57
N THR A 104 10.98 4.10 9.55
CA THR A 104 10.61 4.93 10.71
C THR A 104 9.14 4.78 11.05
N ALA A 105 8.27 4.81 10.04
CA ALA A 105 6.83 4.61 10.22
C ALA A 105 6.51 3.23 10.84
N CYS A 106 7.16 2.17 10.36
CA CYS A 106 6.97 0.82 10.89
C CYS A 106 7.41 0.70 12.35
N LYS A 107 8.57 1.22 12.70
CA LYS A 107 9.17 1.11 14.04
C LYS A 107 8.45 1.95 15.10
N GLY A 108 7.64 2.90 14.69
CA GLY A 108 6.96 3.81 15.61
C GLY A 108 7.89 4.79 16.33
N PRO A 109 7.35 5.67 17.17
CA PRO A 109 8.13 6.65 17.92
C PRO A 109 9.05 5.98 18.97
N GLU A 110 8.74 4.77 19.43
CA GLU A 110 9.56 3.98 20.35
C GLU A 110 10.70 3.22 19.66
N ALA A 111 10.79 3.28 18.33
CA ALA A 111 11.82 2.63 17.49
C ALA A 111 11.94 1.12 17.69
N THR A 112 10.82 0.44 17.93
CA THR A 112 10.75 -1.00 18.22
C THR A 112 10.95 -1.87 16.96
N ARG A 113 11.12 -3.18 17.12
CA ARG A 113 11.33 -4.14 16.04
C ARG A 113 10.04 -4.40 15.22
N TYR A 114 8.91 -4.40 15.90
CA TYR A 114 7.56 -4.53 15.30
C TYR A 114 6.75 -3.28 15.61
N PRO A 115 5.67 -3.00 14.89
CA PRO A 115 4.83 -1.82 15.18
C PRO A 115 4.37 -1.75 16.65
N TYR A 116 4.16 -2.90 17.25
CA TYR A 116 3.60 -3.07 18.60
C TYR A 116 4.65 -3.35 19.70
N GLY A 117 5.95 -3.40 19.39
CA GLY A 117 7.02 -3.66 20.37
C GLY A 117 8.19 -4.45 19.84
N ASP A 118 9.11 -4.89 20.73
CA ASP A 118 10.35 -5.56 20.33
C ASP A 118 10.22 -7.07 20.11
N ASN A 119 9.21 -7.70 20.67
CA ASN A 119 9.01 -9.15 20.61
C ASN A 119 7.86 -9.49 19.66
N ARG A 120 8.08 -10.53 18.84
CA ARG A 120 7.02 -11.04 17.96
C ARG A 120 5.84 -11.58 18.78
N VAL A 121 4.65 -11.11 18.45
CA VAL A 121 3.37 -11.61 18.96
C VAL A 121 2.61 -12.22 17.78
N PRO A 122 2.55 -13.56 17.63
CA PRO A 122 1.84 -14.20 16.51
C PRO A 122 0.38 -13.75 16.45
N GLY A 123 -0.05 -13.30 15.28
CA GLY A 123 -1.43 -12.81 15.05
C GLY A 123 -1.68 -11.37 15.51
N ALA A 124 -0.68 -10.65 16.03
CA ALA A 124 -0.81 -9.20 16.25
C ALA A 124 -0.93 -8.44 14.92
N CYS A 125 -0.26 -8.93 13.89
CA CYS A 125 -0.41 -8.52 12.50
C CYS A 125 -0.99 -9.67 11.66
N VAL A 126 -1.27 -9.43 10.39
CA VAL A 126 -1.77 -10.43 9.43
C VAL A 126 -0.59 -11.30 8.97
N ASP A 127 -0.12 -12.21 9.85
CA ASP A 127 1.13 -12.98 9.67
C ASP A 127 1.05 -14.43 10.18
N THR A 128 -0.14 -14.90 10.58
CA THR A 128 -0.29 -16.21 11.24
C THR A 128 -1.59 -16.88 10.82
N ASN A 129 -1.55 -18.21 10.67
CA ASN A 129 -2.70 -19.05 10.29
C ASN A 129 -3.34 -18.63 8.96
N ARG A 130 -2.54 -18.25 7.99
CA ARG A 130 -3.01 -17.83 6.67
C ARG A 130 -2.95 -18.97 5.65
N THR A 131 -3.85 -18.93 4.69
CA THR A 131 -3.91 -19.91 3.60
C THR A 131 -2.80 -19.64 2.59
N SER A 132 -2.07 -20.68 2.19
CA SER A 132 -1.14 -20.60 1.07
C SER A 132 -1.88 -20.87 -0.25
N PRO A 133 -2.12 -19.87 -1.09
CA PRO A 133 -2.85 -20.08 -2.35
C PRO A 133 -2.07 -20.97 -3.32
N MET A 134 -0.75 -20.93 -3.29
CA MET A 134 0.07 -21.81 -4.14
C MET A 134 -0.12 -23.28 -3.76
N ALA A 135 -0.22 -23.57 -2.45
CA ALA A 135 -0.47 -24.95 -2.01
C ALA A 135 -1.90 -25.42 -2.31
N THR A 136 -2.90 -24.55 -2.12
CA THR A 136 -4.32 -24.92 -2.21
C THR A 136 -4.85 -24.95 -3.64
N LEU A 137 -4.48 -23.97 -4.48
CA LEU A 137 -4.95 -23.86 -5.87
C LEU A 137 -4.01 -24.52 -6.88
N HIS A 138 -2.70 -24.43 -6.64
CA HIS A 138 -1.69 -24.73 -7.65
C HIS A 138 -0.74 -25.85 -7.26
N GLN A 139 -1.09 -26.67 -6.24
CA GLN A 139 -0.33 -27.86 -5.80
C GLN A 139 1.16 -27.54 -5.50
N GLY A 140 1.46 -26.33 -5.09
CA GLY A 140 2.81 -25.84 -4.80
C GLY A 140 3.59 -25.31 -6.01
N GLU A 141 2.97 -25.13 -7.17
CA GLU A 141 3.61 -24.52 -8.34
C GLU A 141 3.75 -23.00 -8.16
N HIS A 142 4.98 -22.49 -8.33
CA HIS A 142 5.35 -21.08 -8.25
C HIS A 142 5.83 -20.57 -9.60
N SER A 143 4.96 -20.56 -10.61
CA SER A 143 5.22 -19.92 -11.90
C SER A 143 4.70 -18.49 -11.93
N ALA A 144 5.15 -17.66 -12.86
CA ALA A 144 4.61 -16.32 -13.04
C ALA A 144 3.10 -16.33 -13.29
N GLN A 145 2.56 -17.37 -13.90
CA GLN A 145 1.12 -17.52 -14.14
C GLN A 145 0.37 -17.84 -12.86
N THR A 146 0.83 -18.81 -12.07
CA THR A 146 0.14 -19.24 -10.84
C THR A 146 0.21 -18.15 -9.75
N MET A 147 1.36 -17.47 -9.62
CA MET A 147 1.56 -16.39 -8.66
C MET A 147 0.77 -15.13 -9.03
N ASN A 148 0.31 -15.00 -10.26
CA ASN A 148 -0.55 -13.90 -10.70
C ASN A 148 -2.00 -14.34 -11.00
N ASP A 149 -2.42 -15.50 -10.53
CA ASP A 149 -3.82 -15.90 -10.57
C ASP A 149 -4.67 -14.99 -9.67
N PRO A 150 -5.66 -14.27 -10.21
CA PRO A 150 -6.55 -13.43 -9.40
C PRO A 150 -7.28 -14.18 -8.27
N LEU A 151 -7.47 -15.51 -8.43
CA LEU A 151 -8.10 -16.34 -7.42
C LEU A 151 -7.20 -16.59 -6.19
N ALA A 152 -5.89 -16.33 -6.29
CA ALA A 152 -4.95 -16.56 -5.20
C ALA A 152 -5.39 -15.84 -3.91
N ASN A 153 -5.68 -14.55 -4.00
CA ASN A 153 -6.09 -13.75 -2.85
C ASN A 153 -7.60 -13.67 -2.61
N GLN A 154 -8.41 -14.39 -3.39
CA GLN A 154 -9.86 -14.53 -3.16
C GLN A 154 -10.19 -15.74 -2.26
N GLN A 155 -9.18 -16.50 -1.86
CA GLN A 155 -9.37 -17.59 -0.93
C GLN A 155 -9.55 -17.07 0.49
N GLU A 156 -10.30 -17.82 1.28
CA GLU A 156 -10.47 -17.55 2.71
C GLU A 156 -9.09 -17.53 3.42
N ASN A 157 -8.92 -16.62 4.36
CA ASN A 157 -7.69 -16.44 5.14
C ASN A 157 -6.42 -16.11 4.32
N THR A 158 -6.55 -15.43 3.19
CA THR A 158 -5.42 -14.80 2.47
C THR A 158 -5.27 -13.35 2.92
N LEU A 159 -5.51 -12.37 2.05
CA LEU A 159 -5.48 -10.96 2.42
C LEU A 159 -6.56 -10.63 3.47
N ALA A 160 -6.26 -9.68 4.32
CA ALA A 160 -7.22 -9.13 5.27
C ALA A 160 -7.53 -7.67 4.94
N PRO A 161 -8.72 -7.16 5.28
CA PRO A 161 -8.99 -5.74 5.19
C PRO A 161 -8.01 -4.93 6.03
N THR A 162 -7.56 -3.79 5.52
CA THR A 162 -6.64 -2.87 6.19
C THR A 162 -7.17 -2.45 7.56
N GLY A 163 -6.30 -2.40 8.57
CA GLY A 163 -6.64 -2.05 9.93
C GLY A 163 -7.39 -3.14 10.71
N SER A 164 -7.72 -4.30 10.10
CA SER A 164 -8.44 -5.38 10.79
C SER A 164 -7.62 -6.04 11.90
N ALA A 165 -6.29 -6.04 11.81
CA ALA A 165 -5.38 -6.44 12.85
C ALA A 165 -5.14 -5.27 13.82
N ALA A 166 -6.06 -5.03 14.74
CA ALA A 166 -6.07 -3.85 15.60
C ALA A 166 -4.78 -3.65 16.43
N ALA A 167 -4.03 -4.72 16.69
CA ALA A 167 -2.74 -4.66 17.38
C ALA A 167 -1.57 -4.28 16.45
N CYS A 168 -1.75 -4.37 15.12
CA CYS A 168 -0.70 -4.07 14.14
C CYS A 168 -0.60 -2.57 13.86
N THR A 169 -0.32 -1.79 14.89
CA THR A 169 -0.21 -0.33 14.84
C THR A 169 0.80 0.17 15.86
N ASN A 170 1.15 1.44 15.79
CA ASN A 170 2.07 2.11 16.72
C ASN A 170 1.64 3.55 17.04
N GLY A 171 2.43 4.26 17.82
CA GLY A 171 2.15 5.62 18.28
C GLY A 171 2.00 6.68 17.18
N TYR A 172 2.41 6.41 15.94
CA TYR A 172 2.12 7.26 14.79
C TYR A 172 0.71 7.04 14.21
N GLY A 173 0.04 5.93 14.54
CA GLY A 173 -1.26 5.57 14.00
C GLY A 173 -1.19 5.05 12.56
N VAL A 174 -0.07 4.43 12.18
CA VAL A 174 0.05 3.64 10.93
C VAL A 174 -0.28 2.18 11.25
N HIS A 175 -0.91 1.49 10.30
CA HIS A 175 -1.38 0.12 10.44
C HIS A 175 -0.75 -0.80 9.41
N ASP A 176 -0.73 -2.10 9.70
CA ASP A 176 -0.39 -3.19 8.79
C ASP A 176 1.03 -3.08 8.18
N MET A 177 1.97 -2.43 8.90
CA MET A 177 3.36 -2.27 8.44
C MET A 177 4.14 -3.60 8.42
N VAL A 178 3.57 -4.68 8.97
CA VAL A 178 4.13 -6.03 8.98
C VAL A 178 3.05 -7.03 8.59
N GLY A 179 3.35 -7.91 7.64
CA GLY A 179 2.39 -8.89 7.13
C GLY A 179 1.44 -8.33 6.09
N ASN A 180 0.33 -8.97 5.85
CA ASN A 180 -0.70 -8.72 4.84
C ASN A 180 -0.10 -8.71 3.42
N VAL A 181 0.46 -7.61 2.93
CA VAL A 181 1.21 -7.54 1.66
C VAL A 181 2.63 -7.01 1.86
N HIS A 182 3.56 -7.47 1.04
CA HIS A 182 4.85 -6.79 0.89
C HIS A 182 4.64 -5.37 0.41
N GLU A 183 5.36 -4.43 0.95
CA GLU A 183 5.27 -3.05 0.52
C GLU A 183 6.51 -2.60 -0.27
N TRP A 184 6.30 -2.26 -1.54
CA TRP A 184 7.31 -1.61 -2.35
C TRP A 184 7.75 -0.29 -1.74
N THR A 185 9.06 -0.04 -1.71
CA THR A 185 9.68 1.26 -1.43
C THR A 185 10.47 1.75 -2.65
N ASP A 186 10.80 3.03 -2.68
CA ASP A 186 11.41 3.72 -3.82
C ASP A 186 12.83 3.23 -4.18
N ASP A 187 13.48 2.52 -3.25
CA ASP A 187 14.80 1.89 -3.44
C ASP A 187 14.73 0.53 -4.15
N GLY A 188 13.54 0.10 -4.58
CA GLY A 188 13.33 -1.19 -5.28
C GLY A 188 13.31 -2.39 -4.35
N SER A 189 13.07 -2.20 -3.06
CA SER A 189 12.92 -3.30 -2.12
C SER A 189 11.48 -3.52 -1.67
N PHE A 190 11.15 -4.76 -1.29
CA PHE A 190 9.97 -5.10 -0.49
C PHE A 190 10.30 -4.98 0.99
N ARG A 191 9.31 -4.55 1.77
CA ARG A 191 9.41 -4.42 3.21
C ARG A 191 8.21 -5.02 3.93
N GLY A 192 8.37 -5.29 5.24
CA GLY A 192 7.31 -5.72 6.14
C GLY A 192 6.90 -7.19 6.04
N GLY A 193 7.30 -7.88 4.98
CA GLY A 193 6.81 -9.22 4.71
C GLY A 193 5.35 -9.22 4.22
N TYR A 194 4.76 -10.40 4.09
CA TYR A 194 3.36 -10.58 3.70
C TYR A 194 2.70 -11.63 4.59
N TYR A 195 1.44 -11.95 4.37
CA TYR A 195 0.65 -12.78 5.27
C TYR A 195 1.20 -14.22 5.50
N LEU A 196 2.11 -14.73 4.67
CA LEU A 196 2.76 -16.04 4.88
C LEU A 196 4.20 -15.93 5.39
N ASP A 197 4.87 -14.77 5.25
CA ASP A 197 6.24 -14.59 5.69
C ASP A 197 6.54 -13.19 6.16
N THR A 198 6.98 -13.06 7.41
CA THR A 198 7.43 -11.80 8.02
C THR A 198 8.81 -11.93 8.68
N SER A 199 9.59 -12.97 8.33
CA SER A 199 10.83 -13.29 9.02
C SER A 199 11.99 -13.81 8.17
N GLU A 200 11.77 -14.36 6.98
CA GLU A 200 12.84 -14.96 6.14
C GLU A 200 13.92 -13.95 5.73
N ASN A 201 13.55 -12.69 5.50
CA ASN A 201 14.45 -11.62 5.07
C ASN A 201 14.64 -10.54 6.14
N GLY A 202 14.64 -10.91 7.40
CA GLY A 202 14.67 -10.03 8.56
C GLY A 202 13.34 -9.96 9.29
N GLU A 203 13.34 -9.71 10.57
CA GLU A 203 12.12 -9.75 11.40
C GLU A 203 11.39 -8.41 11.44
N GLY A 204 10.09 -8.42 11.24
CA GLY A 204 9.21 -7.26 11.42
C GLY A 204 9.63 -6.07 10.56
N CYS A 205 9.87 -4.92 11.17
CA CYS A 205 10.26 -3.68 10.48
C CYS A 205 11.66 -3.73 9.84
N GLU A 206 12.47 -4.74 10.14
CA GLU A 206 13.75 -5.00 9.50
C GLU A 206 13.61 -5.86 8.22
N TYR A 207 12.43 -6.47 7.98
CA TYR A 207 12.21 -7.28 6.79
C TYR A 207 12.49 -6.46 5.53
N ARG A 208 13.39 -6.99 4.69
CA ARG A 208 13.79 -6.37 3.42
C ARG A 208 14.28 -7.40 2.43
N THR A 209 13.73 -7.40 1.22
CA THR A 209 14.26 -8.16 0.10
C THR A 209 14.40 -7.32 -1.17
N THR A 210 15.43 -7.58 -1.95
CA THR A 210 15.72 -6.96 -3.25
C THR A 210 15.79 -8.01 -4.36
N ALA A 211 15.17 -9.16 -4.12
CA ALA A 211 15.25 -10.30 -5.04
C ALA A 211 14.56 -10.08 -6.39
N HIS A 212 13.70 -9.06 -6.48
CA HIS A 212 12.84 -8.83 -7.64
C HIS A 212 13.12 -7.48 -8.31
N ALA A 213 13.00 -7.47 -9.65
CA ALA A 213 13.08 -6.25 -10.43
C ALA A 213 11.87 -5.32 -10.18
N PRO A 214 11.99 -4.00 -10.39
CA PRO A 214 10.88 -3.04 -10.17
C PRO A 214 9.59 -3.31 -10.96
N ALA A 215 9.66 -4.08 -12.05
CA ALA A 215 8.50 -4.49 -12.84
C ALA A 215 7.84 -5.80 -12.36
N TYR A 216 8.42 -6.47 -11.35
CA TYR A 216 7.86 -7.69 -10.77
C TYR A 216 6.59 -7.39 -9.97
N TYR A 217 5.63 -8.30 -10.03
CA TYR A 217 4.41 -8.31 -9.23
C TYR A 217 3.87 -9.72 -9.08
N ASP A 218 3.18 -9.98 -7.98
CA ASP A 218 2.45 -11.20 -7.70
C ASP A 218 1.39 -10.98 -6.60
N TYR A 219 0.74 -12.05 -6.17
CA TYR A 219 -0.30 -12.04 -5.15
C TYR A 219 0.14 -11.48 -3.78
N SER A 220 1.44 -11.39 -3.52
CA SER A 220 1.98 -10.92 -2.24
C SER A 220 2.41 -9.46 -2.25
N THR A 221 2.47 -8.79 -3.44
CA THR A 221 3.08 -7.48 -3.60
C THR A 221 2.06 -6.34 -3.52
N GLY A 222 2.28 -5.40 -2.63
CA GLY A 222 1.48 -4.20 -2.41
C GLY A 222 2.34 -2.96 -2.19
N PHE A 223 1.77 -1.90 -1.59
CA PHE A 223 2.49 -0.65 -1.34
C PHE A 223 1.70 0.28 -0.43
N ARG A 224 2.35 1.36 0.01
CA ARG A 224 1.71 2.58 0.54
C ARG A 224 2.37 3.82 0.02
N CYS A 225 1.67 4.95 0.03
CA CYS A 225 2.21 6.21 -0.42
C CYS A 225 2.67 7.08 0.75
N CYS A 226 3.58 7.98 0.44
CA CYS A 226 4.09 9.02 1.31
C CYS A 226 3.99 10.39 0.63
N ALA A 227 4.08 11.46 1.41
CA ALA A 227 4.11 12.82 0.91
C ALA A 227 4.98 13.69 1.83
N ASP A 228 5.42 14.82 1.32
CA ASP A 228 6.06 15.82 2.15
C ASP A 228 4.95 16.70 2.78
N PRO A 229 5.06 17.10 4.04
CA PRO A 229 4.03 17.91 4.71
C PRO A 229 3.76 19.22 3.96
N GLY A 230 2.49 19.56 3.79
CA GLY A 230 2.05 20.76 3.06
C GLY A 230 2.16 20.65 1.53
N SER A 231 2.65 19.53 0.98
CA SER A 231 2.73 19.34 -0.49
C SER A 231 1.40 18.97 -1.13
N LEU A 232 0.49 18.42 -0.35
CA LEU A 232 -0.88 18.13 -0.75
C LEU A 232 -1.69 19.35 -0.30
N GLY A 233 -2.25 20.12 -1.23
CA GLY A 233 -2.88 21.43 -0.98
C GLY A 233 -3.75 21.49 0.29
N GLU A 234 -3.82 22.67 0.90
CA GLU A 234 -4.71 22.92 2.03
C GLU A 234 -6.18 22.80 1.58
N ASP A 235 -6.96 22.00 2.29
CA ASP A 235 -8.41 22.02 2.15
C ASP A 235 -8.92 23.39 2.59
N VAL A 236 -9.55 24.10 1.69
CA VAL A 236 -10.35 25.28 2.06
C VAL A 236 -11.60 24.74 2.78
N ASP A 237 -11.68 25.03 4.08
CA ASP A 237 -12.86 24.74 4.89
C ASP A 237 -14.02 25.59 4.32
N GLU A 238 -14.90 24.99 3.54
CA GLU A 238 -16.20 25.59 3.25
C GLU A 238 -17.13 25.29 4.44
N SER A 239 -17.19 26.29 5.32
CA SER A 239 -18.14 26.40 6.42
C SER A 239 -19.59 26.53 5.93
#